data_bf2b4c8934a6eddcc8def9dd36773f5b
#
_entry.id   bf2b4c8934a6eddcc8def9dd36773f5b
#
_cell.length_a   1.000
_cell.length_b   1.000
_cell.length_c   1.000
_cell.angle_alpha   90.00
_cell.angle_beta   90.00
_cell.angle_gamma   90.00
#
_symmetry.space_group_name_H-M   'P 1'
#
loop_
_entity.id
_entity.type
_entity.pdbx_description
1 polymer ?
#
loop_
_entity_poly.entity_id
_entity_poly.type
_entity_poly.pdbx_seq_one_letter_code
_entity_poly.pdbx_strand_id
1 'polypeptide(L)' 'MEETTPEMIFAALKLIEQLYHDGHISQKMFRDILLEHSNVVDITQFNLQRPNK' A
#
# COMPACT_ATOMS: atom_id res chain seq x y z
N MET A 1 -14.94 -20.38 -1.03
CA MET A 1 -14.48 -19.04 -1.28
C MET A 1 -13.61 -18.55 -0.13
N GLU A 2 -12.47 -18.09 -0.45
CA GLU A 2 -11.54 -17.67 0.59
C GLU A 2 -11.86 -16.29 1.05
N GLU A 3 -11.61 -16.07 2.31
CA GLU A 3 -11.71 -14.75 2.87
C GLU A 3 -10.37 -14.06 2.74
N THR A 4 -10.43 -12.76 2.50
CA THR A 4 -9.23 -11.98 2.45
C THR A 4 -8.78 -11.69 3.87
N THR A 5 -7.61 -12.16 4.24
CA THR A 5 -7.08 -11.94 5.58
C THR A 5 -6.26 -10.66 5.61
N PRO A 6 -6.06 -10.09 6.81
CA PRO A 6 -5.19 -8.91 6.90
C PRO A 6 -3.79 -9.16 6.38
N GLU A 7 -3.27 -10.37 6.55
CA GLU A 7 -1.94 -10.67 6.02
C GLU A 7 -1.91 -10.60 4.52
N MET A 8 -2.98 -11.08 3.86
CA MET A 8 -3.04 -11.02 2.41
C MET A 8 -3.15 -9.58 1.94
N ILE A 9 -3.94 -8.77 2.64
CA ILE A 9 -4.06 -7.36 2.29
C ILE A 9 -2.72 -6.66 2.47
N PHE A 10 -2.03 -6.94 3.57
CA PHE A 10 -0.73 -6.33 3.82
C PHE A 10 0.25 -6.68 2.70
N ALA A 11 0.29 -7.94 2.31
CA ALA A 11 1.19 -8.37 1.23
C ALA A 11 0.87 -7.67 -0.08
N ALA A 12 -0.43 -7.55 -0.40
CA ALA A 12 -0.82 -6.86 -1.62
C ALA A 12 -0.41 -5.40 -1.57
N LEU A 13 -0.57 -4.76 -0.41
CA LEU A 13 -0.19 -3.37 -0.27
C LEU A 13 1.32 -3.18 -0.38
N LYS A 14 2.10 -4.17 0.06
CA LYS A 14 3.55 -4.09 -0.12
C LYS A 14 3.93 -4.13 -1.59
N LEU A 15 3.21 -4.90 -2.39
CA LEU A 15 3.43 -4.89 -3.82
C LEU A 15 3.08 -3.54 -4.43
N ILE A 16 2.00 -2.94 -3.95
CA ILE A 16 1.60 -1.62 -4.42
C ILE A 16 2.62 -0.57 -4.00
N GLU A 17 3.17 -0.72 -2.80
CA GLU A 17 4.24 0.17 -2.37
C GLU A 17 5.43 0.11 -3.33
N GLN A 18 5.76 -1.10 -3.79
CA GLN A 18 6.83 -1.24 -4.75
C GLN A 18 6.52 -0.51 -6.05
N LEU A 19 5.27 -0.63 -6.51
CA LEU A 19 4.86 0.08 -7.72
C LEU A 19 5.00 1.58 -7.53
N TYR A 20 4.66 2.08 -6.36
CA TYR A 20 4.79 3.50 -6.08
C TYR A 20 6.26 3.92 -6.14
N HIS A 21 7.13 3.16 -5.52
CA HIS A 21 8.56 3.53 -5.50
C HIS A 21 9.20 3.36 -6.86
N ASP A 22 8.63 2.51 -7.71
CA ASP A 22 9.09 2.37 -9.08
C ASP A 22 8.56 3.46 -9.99
N GLY A 23 7.64 4.28 -9.50
CA GLY A 23 7.10 5.38 -10.27
C GLY A 23 5.90 5.02 -11.13
N HIS A 24 5.29 3.86 -10.88
CA HIS A 24 4.15 3.42 -11.68
C HIS A 24 2.83 4.01 -11.22
N ILE A 25 2.74 4.41 -9.96
CA ILE A 25 1.54 5.06 -9.45
C ILE A 25 1.96 6.30 -8.68
N SER A 26 1.02 7.23 -8.54
CA SER A 26 1.31 8.49 -7.86
C SER A 26 1.23 8.31 -6.35
N GLN A 27 1.83 9.27 -5.63
CA GLN A 27 1.76 9.27 -4.18
C GLN A 27 0.31 9.37 -3.71
N LYS A 28 -0.48 10.19 -4.40
CA LYS A 28 -1.88 10.35 -4.01
C LYS A 28 -2.62 9.04 -4.14
N MET A 29 -2.40 8.34 -5.23
CA MET A 29 -3.08 7.06 -5.45
C MET A 29 -2.65 6.05 -4.39
N PHE A 30 -1.36 5.97 -4.12
CA PHE A 30 -0.86 5.04 -3.12
C PHE A 30 -1.45 5.37 -1.75
N ARG A 31 -1.45 6.65 -1.37
CA ARG A 31 -2.00 7.05 -0.09
C ARG A 31 -3.48 6.73 -0.01
N ASP A 32 -4.23 6.99 -1.08
CA ASP A 32 -5.66 6.71 -1.07
C ASP A 32 -5.92 5.23 -0.86
N ILE A 33 -5.12 4.38 -1.50
CA ILE A 33 -5.27 2.94 -1.34
C ILE A 33 -4.99 2.55 0.11
N LEU A 34 -3.94 3.11 0.70
CA LEU A 34 -3.61 2.79 2.09
C LEU A 34 -4.73 3.21 3.02
N LEU A 35 -5.28 4.40 2.79
CA LEU A 35 -6.33 4.90 3.67
C LEU A 35 -7.57 4.04 3.60
N GLU A 36 -7.85 3.46 2.45
CA GLU A 36 -9.01 2.57 2.32
C GLU A 36 -8.85 1.30 3.14
N HIS A 37 -7.62 0.96 3.49
CA HIS A 37 -7.36 -0.26 4.24
C HIS A 37 -6.81 0.02 5.63
N SER A 38 -6.94 1.27 6.09
CA SER A 38 -6.29 1.67 7.34
C SER A 38 -6.92 0.98 8.55
N ASN A 39 -8.15 0.51 8.43
CA ASN A 39 -8.80 -0.18 9.54
C ASN A 39 -8.51 -1.68 9.54
N VAL A 40 -7.76 -2.16 8.56
CA VAL A 40 -7.41 -3.57 8.46
C VAL A 40 -5.94 -3.78 8.70
N VAL A 41 -5.10 -2.89 8.20
CA VAL A 41 -3.66 -2.99 8.33
C VAL A 41 -3.12 -1.69 8.90
N ASP A 42 -1.93 -1.78 9.46
CA ASP A 42 -1.25 -0.61 10.00
C ASP A 42 -0.51 0.09 8.86
N ILE A 43 -1.12 1.17 8.37
CA ILE A 43 -0.55 1.84 7.20
C ILE A 43 0.72 2.62 7.55
N THR A 44 1.04 2.77 8.83
CA THR A 44 2.30 3.41 9.19
C THR A 44 3.50 2.52 8.87
N GLN A 45 3.26 1.26 8.55
CA GLN A 45 4.32 0.36 8.13
C GLN A 45 4.78 0.63 6.70
N PHE A 46 4.09 1.50 5.98
CA PHE A 46 4.39 1.75 4.58
C PHE A 46 5.10 3.09 4.42
N ASN A 47 5.96 3.16 3.41
CA ASN A 47 6.76 4.35 3.16
C ASN A 47 6.05 5.24 2.16
N LEU A 48 5.54 6.37 2.63
CA LEU A 48 4.82 7.32 1.79
C LEU A 48 5.72 8.42 1.24
N GLN A 49 6.99 8.37 1.54
CA GLN A 49 7.90 9.39 1.03
C GLN A 49 8.03 9.26 -0.46
N ARG A 50 8.36 10.38 -1.10
CA ARG A 50 8.55 10.37 -2.53
C ARG A 50 9.63 9.39 -2.93
N PRO A 51 9.46 8.72 -4.07
CA PRO A 51 10.54 7.89 -4.57
C PRO A 51 11.77 8.73 -4.79
N ASN A 52 12.89 8.19 -4.41
CA ASN A 52 14.14 8.89 -4.58
C ASN A 52 14.62 8.73 -6.00
N LYS A 53 14.91 9.85 -6.62
CA LYS A 53 15.31 9.82 -8.03
C LYS A 53 16.76 9.68 -8.19
#